data_f5dc8619666146f48313a3ef118b2d1b
#
_entry.id   f5dc8619666146f48313a3ef118b2d1b
#
_cell.length_a   1.000
_cell.length_b   1.000
_cell.length_c   1.000
_cell.angle_alpha   90.00
_cell.angle_beta   90.00
_cell.angle_gamma   90.00
#
_symmetry.space_group_name_H-M   'P 1'
#
loop_
_entity.id
_entity.type
_entity.pdbx_description
1 polymer ?
#
loop_
_entity_poly.entity_id
_entity_poly.type
_entity_poly.pdbx_seq_one_letter_code
_entity_poly.pdbx_strand_id
1 'polypeptide(L)'
;MTPVPEAAATEIRLPPQEAIASLAEALEADSLPPARVRVRDAYIETAWLDSATGQPTQSRPIGTAVVKVRAWADPGRPGNTLLIVETVYRPLADPSLPERELERQVPRDHPTALKVERALEALLKRYGGPPKAGAQPEGPTPATEE
;
A
#
# COMPACT_ATOMS: atom_id res chain seq x y z
N MET A 1 2.97 -0.20 15.03
CA MET A 1 2.90 0.95 14.10
C MET A 1 1.65 0.81 13.27
N THR A 2 0.87 1.87 13.18
CA THR A 2 -0.35 1.88 12.36
C THR A 2 -0.10 2.68 11.09
N PRO A 3 -0.81 2.36 9.98
CA PRO A 3 -0.67 3.16 8.76
C PRO A 3 -1.08 4.61 8.98
N VAL A 4 -0.46 5.52 8.22
CA VAL A 4 -0.85 6.92 8.29
C VAL A 4 -2.25 7.09 7.69
N PRO A 5 -3.00 8.14 8.07
CA PRO A 5 -4.27 8.42 7.43
C PRO A 5 -4.11 8.55 5.92
N GLU A 6 -5.13 8.13 5.19
CA GLU A 6 -5.19 8.19 3.73
C GLU A 6 -4.25 7.22 3.01
N ALA A 7 -3.68 6.24 3.73
CA ALA A 7 -2.95 5.15 3.07
C ALA A 7 -3.88 4.42 2.11
N ALA A 8 -3.32 3.94 0.99
CA ALA A 8 -4.09 3.19 0.01
C ALA A 8 -4.47 1.82 0.58
N ALA A 9 -5.63 1.32 0.18
CA ALA A 9 -6.09 0.02 0.68
C ALA A 9 -6.84 -0.72 -0.40
N THR A 10 -6.67 -2.04 -0.43
CA THR A 10 -7.37 -2.92 -1.36
C THR A 10 -7.53 -4.28 -0.72
N GLU A 11 -8.72 -4.84 -0.82
CA GLU A 11 -8.98 -6.18 -0.29
C GLU A 11 -8.91 -7.20 -1.43
N ILE A 12 -8.10 -8.25 -1.26
CA ILE A 12 -7.93 -9.27 -2.29
C ILE A 12 -8.21 -10.66 -1.70
N ARG A 13 -8.48 -11.60 -2.59
CA ARG A 13 -8.89 -12.97 -2.21
C ARG A 13 -7.66 -13.86 -2.10
N LEU A 14 -6.85 -13.61 -1.08
CA LEU A 14 -5.68 -14.41 -0.74
C LEU A 14 -5.51 -14.39 0.78
N PRO A 15 -4.92 -15.44 1.36
CA PRO A 15 -4.53 -15.39 2.77
C PRO A 15 -3.47 -14.32 3.00
N PRO A 16 -3.35 -13.79 4.23
CA PRO A 16 -2.46 -12.65 4.49
C PRO A 16 -1.01 -12.85 4.08
N GLN A 17 -0.44 -14.00 4.34
CA GLN A 17 0.98 -14.21 4.03
C GLN A 17 1.21 -14.31 2.53
N GLU A 18 0.30 -14.94 1.81
CA GLU A 18 0.39 -14.98 0.35
C GLU A 18 0.12 -13.62 -0.26
N ALA A 19 -0.81 -12.86 0.34
CA ALA A 19 -1.10 -11.51 -0.14
C ALA A 19 0.12 -10.60 0.00
N ILE A 20 0.81 -10.69 1.13
CA ILE A 20 1.99 -9.84 1.36
C ILE A 20 3.13 -10.24 0.40
N ALA A 21 3.32 -11.53 0.18
CA ALA A 21 4.36 -11.98 -0.75
C ALA A 21 4.06 -11.52 -2.18
N SER A 22 2.79 -11.62 -2.60
CA SER A 22 2.39 -11.16 -3.92
C SER A 22 2.52 -9.66 -4.07
N LEU A 23 2.21 -8.91 -3.01
CA LEU A 23 2.38 -7.47 -3.05
C LEU A 23 3.86 -7.09 -3.16
N ALA A 24 4.75 -7.79 -2.47
CA ALA A 24 6.19 -7.53 -2.58
C ALA A 24 6.65 -7.68 -4.03
N GLU A 25 6.19 -8.73 -4.72
CA GLU A 25 6.54 -8.93 -6.12
C GLU A 25 5.96 -7.82 -7.01
N ALA A 26 4.72 -7.43 -6.75
CA ALA A 26 4.09 -6.38 -7.55
C ALA A 26 4.78 -5.03 -7.37
N LEU A 27 5.19 -4.71 -6.15
CA LEU A 27 5.94 -3.48 -5.90
C LEU A 27 7.28 -3.51 -6.62
N GLU A 28 7.97 -4.62 -6.58
CA GLU A 28 9.25 -4.73 -7.27
C GLU A 28 9.08 -4.58 -8.78
N ALA A 29 8.01 -5.15 -9.34
CA ALA A 29 7.72 -5.02 -10.76
C ALA A 29 7.45 -3.57 -11.17
N ASP A 30 6.97 -2.74 -10.24
CA ASP A 30 6.73 -1.33 -10.49
C ASP A 30 7.90 -0.45 -10.02
N SER A 31 9.08 -1.03 -9.87
CA SER A 31 10.30 -0.31 -9.50
C SER A 31 10.24 0.28 -8.09
N LEU A 32 9.55 -0.42 -7.18
CA LEU A 32 9.52 -0.07 -5.77
C LEU A 32 10.09 -1.26 -4.97
N PRO A 33 11.42 -1.47 -5.03
CA PRO A 33 12.00 -2.68 -4.47
C PRO A 33 11.88 -2.73 -2.96
N PRO A 34 11.27 -3.78 -2.40
CA PRO A 34 11.23 -3.93 -0.95
C PRO A 34 12.63 -4.16 -0.39
N ALA A 35 12.94 -3.47 0.71
CA ALA A 35 14.19 -3.68 1.44
C ALA A 35 13.98 -4.73 2.53
N ARG A 36 12.76 -4.88 3.00
CA ARG A 36 12.44 -5.81 4.08
C ARG A 36 11.06 -6.39 3.85
N VAL A 37 10.98 -7.71 3.80
CA VAL A 37 9.71 -8.42 3.67
C VAL A 37 9.62 -9.38 4.85
N ARG A 38 8.63 -9.19 5.72
CA ARG A 38 8.40 -10.06 6.87
C ARG A 38 7.09 -10.77 6.67
N VAL A 39 7.14 -11.92 6.00
CA VAL A 39 5.92 -12.64 5.62
C VAL A 39 5.12 -13.04 6.87
N ARG A 40 5.79 -13.50 7.92
CA ARG A 40 5.08 -13.89 9.15
C ARG A 40 4.33 -12.75 9.79
N ASP A 41 4.91 -11.54 9.73
CA ASP A 41 4.30 -10.35 10.31
C ASP A 41 3.40 -9.65 9.32
N ALA A 42 3.28 -10.19 8.10
CA ALA A 42 2.49 -9.60 7.03
C ALA A 42 2.84 -8.14 6.82
N TYR A 43 4.12 -7.85 6.63
CA TYR A 43 4.65 -6.49 6.57
C TYR A 43 5.73 -6.36 5.50
N ILE A 44 5.73 -5.23 4.81
CA ILE A 44 6.75 -4.88 3.80
C ILE A 44 7.22 -3.45 4.07
N GLU A 45 8.51 -3.22 3.81
CA GLU A 45 9.07 -1.89 3.94
C GLU A 45 10.13 -1.70 2.87
N THR A 46 10.11 -0.56 2.17
CA THR A 46 11.20 -0.18 1.28
C THR A 46 12.23 0.63 2.04
N ALA A 47 13.39 0.87 1.41
CA ALA A 47 14.29 1.92 1.85
C ALA A 47 13.64 3.28 1.57
N TRP A 48 14.28 4.37 1.99
CA TRP A 48 13.92 5.69 1.48
C TRP A 48 14.33 5.75 0.03
N LEU A 49 13.42 6.14 -0.83
CA LEU A 49 13.59 6.10 -2.28
C LEU A 49 13.53 7.49 -2.87
N ASP A 50 14.41 7.75 -3.84
CA ASP A 50 14.30 8.94 -4.66
C ASP A 50 13.07 8.78 -5.56
N SER A 51 12.11 9.71 -5.47
CA SER A 51 10.84 9.55 -6.20
C SER A 51 11.01 9.71 -7.70
N ALA A 52 12.08 10.35 -8.17
CA ALA A 52 12.30 10.50 -9.60
C ALA A 52 12.90 9.24 -10.22
N THR A 53 13.76 8.53 -9.49
CA THR A 53 14.49 7.38 -10.04
C THR A 53 14.00 6.04 -9.51
N GLY A 54 13.33 6.04 -8.35
CA GLY A 54 12.96 4.79 -7.67
C GLY A 54 14.10 4.11 -6.96
N GLN A 55 15.28 4.73 -6.93
CA GLN A 55 16.45 4.13 -6.33
C GLN A 55 16.56 4.48 -4.84
N PRO A 56 17.09 3.57 -4.02
CA PRO A 56 17.35 3.88 -2.63
C PRO A 56 18.33 5.04 -2.50
N THR A 57 18.10 5.89 -1.50
CA THR A 57 18.97 7.03 -1.27
C THR A 57 19.14 7.22 0.23
N GLN A 58 20.30 7.73 0.62
CA GLN A 58 20.54 8.11 2.01
C GLN A 58 20.22 9.59 2.26
N SER A 59 20.00 10.34 1.20
CA SER A 59 19.55 11.71 1.31
C SER A 59 18.09 11.73 1.75
N ARG A 60 17.77 12.54 2.74
CA ARG A 60 16.42 12.58 3.30
C ARG A 60 15.94 14.03 3.42
N PRO A 61 15.77 14.70 2.29
CA PRO A 61 15.29 16.08 2.31
C PRO A 61 13.85 16.17 2.79
N ILE A 62 13.47 17.33 3.27
CA ILE A 62 12.08 17.62 3.56
C ILE A 62 11.34 17.72 2.24
N GLY A 63 10.12 17.13 2.20
CA GLY A 63 9.28 17.21 1.02
C GLY A 63 9.14 15.84 0.34
N THR A 64 8.48 15.85 -0.81
CA THR A 64 8.05 14.63 -1.48
C THR A 64 9.06 14.06 -2.47
N ALA A 65 10.27 14.64 -2.55
CA ALA A 65 11.30 14.12 -3.46
C ALA A 65 11.86 12.77 -3.00
N VAL A 66 11.79 12.48 -1.71
CA VAL A 66 12.25 11.21 -1.14
C VAL A 66 11.11 10.63 -0.31
N VAL A 67 10.76 9.37 -0.56
CA VAL A 67 9.60 8.73 0.04
C VAL A 67 9.95 7.33 0.51
N LYS A 68 9.08 6.78 1.35
CA LYS A 68 9.22 5.40 1.81
C LYS A 68 7.86 4.73 1.73
N VAL A 69 7.86 3.47 1.30
CA VAL A 69 6.62 2.69 1.19
C VAL A 69 6.63 1.61 2.27
N ARG A 70 5.52 1.49 3.00
CA ARG A 70 5.29 0.42 3.95
C ARG A 70 3.94 -0.19 3.69
N ALA A 71 3.81 -1.49 3.91
CA ALA A 71 2.58 -2.19 3.64
C ALA A 71 2.28 -3.21 4.74
N TRP A 72 1.00 -3.38 5.01
CA TRP A 72 0.49 -4.34 5.98
C TRP A 72 -0.60 -5.17 5.35
N ALA A 73 -0.75 -6.41 5.80
CA ALA A 73 -1.86 -7.26 5.41
C ALA A 73 -2.68 -7.56 6.67
N ASP A 74 -3.91 -7.08 6.68
CA ASP A 74 -4.84 -7.28 7.80
C ASP A 74 -5.97 -8.20 7.38
N PRO A 75 -6.67 -8.84 8.33
CA PRO A 75 -7.82 -9.65 7.96
C PRO A 75 -8.88 -8.83 7.26
N GLY A 76 -9.39 -9.34 6.16
CA GLY A 76 -10.53 -8.78 5.47
C GLY A 76 -11.76 -9.64 5.73
N ARG A 77 -12.66 -9.73 4.74
CA ARG A 77 -13.78 -10.65 4.79
C ARG A 77 -13.24 -12.07 4.77
N PRO A 78 -14.04 -13.08 5.18
CA PRO A 78 -13.56 -14.46 5.18
C PRO A 78 -12.96 -14.85 3.83
N GLY A 79 -11.72 -15.35 3.87
CA GLY A 79 -10.97 -15.71 2.68
C GLY A 79 -10.22 -14.58 2.03
N ASN A 80 -10.37 -13.35 2.52
CA ASN A 80 -9.75 -12.17 1.93
C ASN A 80 -8.77 -11.51 2.90
N THR A 81 -7.89 -10.70 2.35
CA THR A 81 -6.93 -9.91 3.10
C THR A 81 -7.04 -8.45 2.65
N LEU A 82 -7.04 -7.55 3.62
CA LEU A 82 -6.98 -6.12 3.37
C LEU A 82 -5.52 -5.70 3.32
N LEU A 83 -5.06 -5.29 2.15
CA LEU A 83 -3.71 -4.74 1.98
C LEU A 83 -3.77 -3.24 2.16
N ILE A 84 -2.93 -2.72 3.04
CA ILE A 84 -2.86 -1.29 3.31
C ILE A 84 -1.44 -0.83 3.02
N VAL A 85 -1.28 0.18 2.17
CA VAL A 85 0.02 0.64 1.71
C VAL A 85 0.12 2.14 1.91
N GLU A 86 1.08 2.55 2.71
CA GLU A 86 1.37 3.98 2.88
C GLU A 86 2.60 4.34 2.05
N THR A 87 2.59 5.55 1.52
CA THR A 87 3.75 6.16 0.84
C THR A 87 3.99 7.47 1.55
N VAL A 88 5.05 7.56 2.33
CA VAL A 88 5.22 8.67 3.27
C VAL A 88 6.41 9.54 2.93
N TYR A 89 6.31 10.79 3.32
CA TYR A 89 7.39 11.78 3.21
C TYR A 89 7.44 12.59 4.49
N ARG A 90 8.49 13.38 4.65
CA ARG A 90 8.63 14.28 5.81
C ARG A 90 8.36 15.71 5.37
N PRO A 91 7.23 16.30 5.80
CA PRO A 91 6.95 17.71 5.45
C PRO A 91 7.79 18.71 6.23
N LEU A 92 8.36 18.29 7.38
CA LEU A 92 9.20 19.16 8.19
C LEU A 92 10.14 18.30 9.03
N ALA A 93 11.13 18.94 9.62
CA ALA A 93 12.05 18.30 10.55
C ALA A 93 11.82 18.89 11.94
N ASP A 94 11.69 18.01 12.93
CA ASP A 94 11.50 18.41 14.32
C ASP A 94 12.20 17.37 15.21
N PRO A 95 13.42 17.66 15.69
CA PRO A 95 14.16 16.69 16.47
C PRO A 95 13.51 16.35 17.81
N SER A 96 12.51 17.12 18.25
CA SER A 96 11.82 16.83 19.50
C SER A 96 10.75 15.75 19.35
N LEU A 97 10.45 15.33 18.12
CA LEU A 97 9.41 14.32 17.86
C LEU A 97 10.03 13.09 17.20
N PRO A 98 9.45 11.91 17.48
CA PRO A 98 9.82 10.73 16.75
C PRO A 98 9.55 10.91 15.24
N GLU A 99 10.44 10.38 14.42
CA GLU A 99 10.32 10.57 12.99
C GLU A 99 8.99 10.07 12.44
N ARG A 100 8.49 8.97 13.00
CA ARG A 100 7.19 8.42 12.57
C ARG A 100 6.06 9.44 12.68
N GLU A 101 6.09 10.29 13.70
CA GLU A 101 5.03 11.28 13.89
C GLU A 101 5.11 12.40 12.88
N LEU A 102 6.23 12.57 12.21
CA LEU A 102 6.39 13.58 11.17
C LEU A 102 5.96 13.09 9.79
N GLU A 103 5.78 11.79 9.63
CA GLU A 103 5.50 11.22 8.31
C GLU A 103 4.05 11.48 7.90
N ARG A 104 3.86 11.78 6.62
CA ARG A 104 2.55 12.03 6.04
C ARG A 104 2.43 11.32 4.71
N GLN A 105 1.22 10.90 4.36
CA GLN A 105 0.93 10.29 3.07
C GLN A 105 1.13 11.33 1.96
N VAL A 106 1.79 10.94 0.88
CA VAL A 106 1.96 11.81 -0.29
C VAL A 106 0.60 12.07 -0.97
N PRO A 107 0.49 13.14 -1.77
CA PRO A 107 -0.72 13.36 -2.56
C PRO A 107 -0.99 12.18 -3.50
N ARG A 108 -2.27 11.98 -3.84
CA ARG A 108 -2.67 10.83 -4.66
C ARG A 108 -2.06 10.83 -6.05
N ASP A 109 -1.70 11.98 -6.58
CA ASP A 109 -1.08 12.09 -7.90
C ASP A 109 0.45 12.02 -7.85
N HIS A 110 1.03 11.79 -6.69
CA HIS A 110 2.48 11.61 -6.58
C HIS A 110 2.91 10.37 -7.38
N PRO A 111 4.02 10.44 -8.12
CA PRO A 111 4.44 9.31 -8.96
C PRO A 111 4.55 7.97 -8.23
N THR A 112 5.05 7.97 -7.00
CA THR A 112 5.16 6.74 -6.24
C THR A 112 3.80 6.22 -5.81
N ALA A 113 2.87 7.12 -5.43
CA ALA A 113 1.51 6.70 -5.08
C ALA A 113 0.82 6.07 -6.29
N LEU A 114 1.05 6.59 -7.49
CA LEU A 114 0.48 6.00 -8.69
C LEU A 114 1.04 4.61 -8.96
N LYS A 115 2.33 4.40 -8.69
CA LYS A 115 2.92 3.05 -8.82
C LYS A 115 2.29 2.08 -7.82
N VAL A 116 2.07 2.53 -6.59
CA VAL A 116 1.40 1.72 -5.56
C VAL A 116 0.00 1.35 -6.02
N GLU A 117 -0.75 2.32 -6.54
CA GLU A 117 -2.09 2.04 -7.06
C GLU A 117 -2.08 0.99 -8.16
N ARG A 118 -1.12 1.09 -9.09
CA ARG A 118 -1.02 0.09 -10.16
C ARG A 118 -0.73 -1.30 -9.61
N ALA A 119 0.16 -1.38 -8.61
CA ALA A 119 0.46 -2.67 -8.01
C ALA A 119 -0.77 -3.28 -7.34
N LEU A 120 -1.53 -2.46 -6.60
CA LEU A 120 -2.74 -2.94 -5.95
C LEU A 120 -3.81 -3.34 -6.96
N GLU A 121 -3.97 -2.57 -8.03
CA GLU A 121 -4.94 -2.90 -9.07
C GLU A 121 -4.57 -4.20 -9.78
N ALA A 122 -3.29 -4.42 -10.01
CA ALA A 122 -2.84 -5.66 -10.65
C ALA A 122 -3.18 -6.87 -9.77
N LEU A 123 -3.00 -6.75 -8.46
CA LEU A 123 -3.35 -7.83 -7.56
C LEU A 123 -4.85 -8.06 -7.49
N LEU A 124 -5.63 -6.99 -7.43
CA LEU A 124 -7.08 -7.11 -7.41
C LEU A 124 -7.59 -7.77 -8.68
N LYS A 125 -7.02 -7.41 -9.81
CA LYS A 125 -7.42 -7.98 -11.09
C LYS A 125 -7.05 -9.46 -11.17
N ARG A 126 -5.90 -9.84 -10.62
CA ARG A 126 -5.41 -11.21 -10.70
C ARG A 126 -6.13 -12.14 -9.72
N TYR A 127 -6.37 -11.70 -8.50
CA TYR A 127 -6.88 -12.55 -7.44
C TYR A 127 -8.33 -12.30 -7.08
N GLY A 128 -8.88 -11.16 -7.49
CA GLY A 128 -10.23 -10.78 -7.14
C GLY A 128 -10.35 -10.29 -5.71
N GLY A 129 -11.53 -9.84 -5.38
CA GLY A 129 -11.84 -9.32 -4.06
C GLY A 129 -13.35 -9.17 -3.91
N PRO A 130 -13.81 -8.46 -2.86
CA PRO A 130 -15.23 -8.23 -2.70
C PRO A 130 -15.73 -7.29 -3.78
N PRO A 131 -17.03 -7.30 -4.08
CA PRO A 131 -17.60 -6.34 -5.02
C PRO A 131 -17.34 -4.92 -4.54
N LYS A 132 -17.18 -4.01 -5.50
CA LYS A 132 -17.03 -2.60 -5.15
C LYS A 132 -18.30 -2.10 -4.48
N ALA A 133 -18.13 -1.12 -3.60
CA ALA A 133 -19.29 -0.46 -3.00
C ALA A 133 -20.16 0.09 -4.12
N GLY A 134 -21.46 -0.13 -4.05
CA GLY A 134 -22.40 0.27 -5.08
C GLY A 134 -22.56 -0.70 -6.22
N ALA A 135 -21.70 -1.70 -6.33
CA ALA A 135 -21.90 -2.76 -7.31
C ALA A 135 -23.02 -3.67 -6.82
N GLN A 136 -23.92 -4.05 -7.70
CA GLN A 136 -24.95 -4.98 -7.30
C GLN A 136 -24.35 -6.35 -7.30
N PRO A 137 -24.57 -7.02 -6.22
CA PRO A 137 -24.27 -8.42 -6.29
C PRO A 137 -25.20 -9.00 -7.27
N GLU A 138 -24.82 -9.68 -7.85
CA GLU A 138 -25.70 -9.93 -8.61
C GLU A 138 -26.48 -10.87 -8.26
N GLY A 139 -26.91 -10.77 -7.81
CA GLY A 139 -27.66 -11.59 -7.30
C GLY A 139 -28.90 -11.33 -7.47
N PRO A 140 -29.68 -11.69 -7.48
CA PRO A 140 -30.68 -11.30 -7.60
C PRO A 140 -31.27 -10.58 -6.87
N THR A 141 -31.18 -10.41 -7.02
CA THR A 141 -31.43 -9.92 -6.63
C THR A 141 -32.10 -9.54 -6.43
N PRO A 142 -32.57 -9.54 -6.38
CA PRO A 142 -33.16 -9.25 -6.14
C PRO A 142 -33.74 -8.85 -6.00
N ALA A 143 -34.29 -9.07 -5.93
CA ALA A 143 -34.51 -8.82 -5.92
C ALA A 143 -34.81 -8.09 -5.84
N THR A 144 -35.33 -8.18 -5.83
CA THR A 144 -35.23 -7.79 -5.91
C THR A 144 -35.31 -7.13 -5.85
N GLU A 145 -35.67 -7.14 -5.90
CA GLU A 145 -35.25 -7.02 -5.97
C GLU A 145 -35.21 -6.64 -6.04
N GLU A 146 -36.06 -6.67 -5.97
CA GLU A 146 -35.60 -6.84 -6.08
C GLU A 146 -35.33 -6.71 -5.77
#